data_079b1b0484fed8fb321b0b1846d6ab5c
#
_entry.id   079b1b0484fed8fb321b0b1846d6ab5c
#
_cell.length_a   1.000
_cell.length_b   1.000
_cell.length_c   1.000
_cell.angle_alpha   90.00
_cell.angle_beta   90.00
_cell.angle_gamma   90.00
#
_symmetry.space_group_name_H-M   'P 1'
#
loop_
_entity.id
_entity.type
_entity.pdbx_description
1 polymer ?
#
loop_
_entity_poly.entity_id
_entity_poly.type
_entity_poly.pdbx_seq_one_letter_code
_entity_poly.pdbx_strand_id
1 'polypeptide(L)'
;MQVKSQKNKLSAEQPNRLLIRQMNATLNRKLKSIQHHLTVQQADLQQHLMQTLQNVILPPKEVPPDIVYKQLNVLFITPCNDRASSSISILVEQSLRHLVKSIYEMKAIQPVGPYLERSKTDLVLVLGGEDGEILPEESMEALRTSPVKKALWLTDLSGVKHSESFISIFDYVFTQKAENIPSYGRMSSARCYEVPFPPDPNVYYPQSVLKQDESDVYIIGDAQPGSSLVDLANHALLSGKVVRVEGKGWKRFESFIPVHAHEDRAALYNGSKMVIQDNSPVRSVLEVAACGTFQLNSISTNRNLDTDVFQSYNSQEELIEKFDFYWNRVDQRRLAASRAMAYVKYNHSYLQSSLQLLDRIFR
;
A
#
# COMPACT_ATOMS: atom_id res chain seq x y z
N MET A 1 36.60 -71.47 -35.48
CA MET A 1 35.44 -70.62 -35.88
C MET A 1 35.15 -69.43 -34.93
N GLN A 2 35.99 -69.14 -33.92
CA GLN A 2 35.73 -68.05 -32.90
C GLN A 2 36.39 -66.68 -33.21
N VAL A 3 37.42 -66.61 -34.14
CA VAL A 3 38.15 -65.36 -34.41
C VAL A 3 37.42 -64.44 -35.43
N LYS A 4 36.55 -64.96 -36.28
CA LYS A 4 35.81 -64.14 -37.25
C LYS A 4 34.57 -63.38 -36.62
N SER A 5 34.04 -63.85 -35.47
CA SER A 5 32.90 -63.22 -34.82
C SER A 5 33.27 -61.93 -34.06
N GLN A 6 34.53 -61.81 -33.53
CA GLN A 6 34.96 -60.62 -32.81
C GLN A 6 35.29 -59.42 -33.71
N LYS A 7 35.82 -59.67 -34.95
CA LYS A 7 36.10 -58.56 -35.89
C LYS A 7 34.84 -57.87 -36.41
N ASN A 8 33.77 -58.59 -36.59
CA ASN A 8 32.49 -58.01 -37.05
C ASN A 8 31.75 -57.21 -35.97
N LYS A 9 31.94 -57.50 -34.67
CA LYS A 9 31.37 -56.68 -33.58
C LYS A 9 32.11 -55.34 -33.41
N LEU A 10 33.44 -55.31 -33.59
CA LEU A 10 34.23 -54.10 -33.50
C LEU A 10 33.98 -53.12 -34.67
N SER A 11 33.61 -53.60 -35.86
CA SER A 11 33.34 -52.72 -37.03
C SER A 11 31.94 -52.08 -36.96
N ALA A 12 30.99 -52.66 -36.23
CA ALA A 12 29.64 -52.11 -36.06
C ALA A 12 29.51 -51.07 -34.93
N GLU A 13 30.47 -51.05 -33.97
CA GLU A 13 30.49 -50.08 -32.88
C GLU A 13 31.11 -48.72 -33.28
N GLN A 14 31.97 -48.68 -34.28
CA GLN A 14 32.63 -47.44 -34.73
C GLN A 14 31.67 -46.40 -35.33
N PRO A 15 30.73 -46.75 -36.23
CA PRO A 15 29.77 -45.76 -36.79
C PRO A 15 28.83 -45.20 -35.69
N ASN A 16 28.42 -45.99 -34.70
CA ASN A 16 27.58 -45.52 -33.60
C ASN A 16 28.32 -44.51 -32.70
N ARG A 17 29.61 -44.70 -32.44
CA ARG A 17 30.43 -43.75 -31.67
C ARG A 17 30.62 -42.42 -32.39
N LEU A 18 30.75 -42.44 -33.71
CA LEU A 18 30.88 -41.23 -34.54
C LEU A 18 29.55 -40.45 -34.55
N LEU A 19 28.43 -41.14 -34.70
CA LEU A 19 27.09 -40.56 -34.65
C LEU A 19 26.79 -39.91 -33.31
N ILE A 20 27.12 -40.58 -32.22
CA ILE A 20 26.98 -40.05 -30.84
C ILE A 20 27.84 -38.79 -30.63
N ARG A 21 29.08 -38.78 -31.14
CA ARG A 21 29.95 -37.60 -31.10
C ARG A 21 29.38 -36.43 -31.89
N GLN A 22 28.82 -36.68 -33.08
CA GLN A 22 28.18 -35.65 -33.90
C GLN A 22 26.91 -35.12 -33.25
N MET A 23 26.07 -35.99 -32.66
CA MET A 23 24.89 -35.60 -31.91
C MET A 23 25.25 -34.75 -30.69
N ASN A 24 26.26 -35.16 -29.91
CA ASN A 24 26.72 -34.40 -28.75
C ASN A 24 27.30 -33.03 -29.14
N ALA A 25 28.04 -32.95 -30.25
CA ALA A 25 28.57 -31.68 -30.76
C ALA A 25 27.41 -30.73 -31.19
N THR A 26 26.37 -31.28 -31.83
CA THR A 26 25.19 -30.52 -32.25
C THR A 26 24.36 -30.06 -31.03
N LEU A 27 24.19 -30.93 -30.04
CA LEU A 27 23.52 -30.62 -28.79
C LEU A 27 24.25 -29.51 -28.04
N ASN A 28 25.54 -29.60 -27.90
CA ASN A 28 26.37 -28.59 -27.25
C ASN A 28 26.34 -27.23 -27.98
N ARG A 29 26.26 -27.21 -29.30
CA ARG A 29 26.09 -25.96 -30.08
C ARG A 29 24.70 -25.34 -29.79
N LYS A 30 23.62 -26.16 -29.79
CA LYS A 30 22.29 -25.68 -29.44
C LYS A 30 22.22 -25.19 -28.01
N LEU A 31 22.84 -25.89 -27.07
CA LEU A 31 22.87 -25.47 -25.65
C LEU A 31 23.60 -24.14 -25.49
N LYS A 32 24.72 -23.93 -26.10
CA LYS A 32 25.44 -22.64 -26.12
C LYS A 32 24.61 -21.52 -26.74
N SER A 33 23.89 -21.79 -27.83
CA SER A 33 23.02 -20.81 -28.48
C SER A 33 21.85 -20.44 -27.56
N ILE A 34 21.24 -21.40 -26.87
CA ILE A 34 20.16 -21.16 -25.90
C ILE A 34 20.69 -20.37 -24.70
N GLN A 35 21.86 -20.73 -24.17
CA GLN A 35 22.49 -19.99 -23.08
C GLN A 35 22.80 -18.55 -23.47
N HIS A 36 23.34 -18.33 -24.67
CA HIS A 36 23.57 -16.97 -25.16
C HIS A 36 22.27 -16.17 -25.30
N HIS A 37 21.22 -16.79 -25.84
CA HIS A 37 19.91 -16.13 -25.98
C HIS A 37 19.30 -15.75 -24.62
N LEU A 38 19.40 -16.65 -23.65
CA LEU A 38 18.93 -16.38 -22.26
C LEU A 38 19.74 -15.25 -21.60
N THR A 39 21.04 -15.21 -21.81
CA THR A 39 21.91 -14.15 -21.27
C THR A 39 21.55 -12.79 -21.88
N VAL A 40 21.30 -12.72 -23.19
CA VAL A 40 20.88 -11.50 -23.87
C VAL A 40 19.50 -11.06 -23.37
N GLN A 41 18.54 -11.99 -23.29
CA GLN A 41 17.19 -11.67 -22.74
C GLN A 41 17.24 -11.21 -21.28
N GLN A 42 18.10 -11.80 -20.45
CA GLN A 42 18.30 -11.33 -19.07
C GLN A 42 18.88 -9.91 -19.02
N ALA A 43 19.86 -9.61 -19.88
CA ALA A 43 20.45 -8.27 -19.97
C ALA A 43 19.42 -7.23 -20.43
N ASP A 44 18.64 -7.54 -21.47
CA ASP A 44 17.56 -6.67 -21.97
C ASP A 44 16.48 -6.46 -20.91
N LEU A 45 16.12 -7.52 -20.17
CA LEU A 45 15.14 -7.43 -19.09
C LEU A 45 15.64 -6.56 -17.93
N GLN A 46 16.93 -6.73 -17.56
CA GLN A 46 17.56 -5.89 -16.53
C GLN A 46 17.65 -4.43 -16.98
N GLN A 47 17.99 -4.17 -18.23
CA GLN A 47 18.07 -2.83 -18.78
C GLN A 47 16.67 -2.18 -18.84
N HIS A 48 15.64 -2.93 -19.24
CA HIS A 48 14.25 -2.47 -19.24
C HIS A 48 13.72 -2.22 -17.82
N LEU A 49 14.10 -3.08 -16.86
CA LEU A 49 13.76 -2.91 -15.44
C LEU A 49 14.43 -1.67 -14.85
N MET A 50 15.70 -1.44 -15.18
CA MET A 50 16.43 -0.25 -14.76
C MET A 50 15.88 1.03 -15.40
N GLN A 51 15.55 1.02 -16.70
CA GLN A 51 14.88 2.15 -17.36
C GLN A 51 13.48 2.40 -16.79
N THR A 52 12.73 1.35 -16.51
CA THR A 52 11.40 1.47 -15.91
C THR A 52 11.49 1.96 -14.47
N LEU A 53 12.46 1.49 -13.68
CA LEU A 53 12.73 2.00 -12.34
C LEU A 53 13.22 3.45 -12.37
N GLN A 54 14.03 3.85 -13.35
CA GLN A 54 14.43 5.25 -13.53
C GLN A 54 13.27 6.14 -13.95
N ASN A 55 12.31 5.63 -14.72
CA ASN A 55 11.10 6.36 -15.12
C ASN A 55 10.02 6.38 -14.03
N VAL A 56 10.02 5.40 -13.11
CA VAL A 56 9.12 5.33 -11.94
C VAL A 56 9.69 6.07 -10.74
N ILE A 57 11.02 6.22 -10.66
CA ILE A 57 11.63 7.24 -9.81
C ILE A 57 11.36 8.57 -10.54
N LEU A 58 10.16 9.12 -10.35
CA LEU A 58 9.91 10.52 -10.63
C LEU A 58 11.08 11.28 -9.99
N PRO A 59 11.77 12.14 -10.76
CA PRO A 59 12.77 13.02 -10.14
C PRO A 59 12.04 13.63 -8.93
N PRO A 60 12.65 13.62 -7.75
CA PRO A 60 12.01 14.24 -6.60
C PRO A 60 11.57 15.61 -7.10
N LYS A 61 10.26 15.90 -7.03
CA LYS A 61 9.76 17.25 -7.32
C LYS A 61 10.75 18.15 -6.62
N GLU A 62 11.48 18.97 -7.39
CA GLU A 62 12.54 19.81 -6.85
C GLU A 62 11.95 20.51 -5.63
N VAL A 63 12.29 20.01 -4.46
CA VAL A 63 11.93 20.65 -3.20
C VAL A 63 12.79 21.87 -3.19
N PRO A 64 12.23 23.09 -3.22
CA PRO A 64 13.04 24.29 -3.19
C PRO A 64 14.02 24.19 -2.02
N PRO A 65 15.31 24.49 -2.20
CA PRO A 65 16.35 24.25 -1.20
C PRO A 65 16.17 25.02 0.12
N ASP A 66 15.34 26.05 0.15
CA ASP A 66 15.05 26.82 1.35
C ASP A 66 13.85 26.27 2.10
N ILE A 67 14.08 25.22 2.85
CA ILE A 67 13.03 24.59 3.63
C ILE A 67 12.78 25.40 4.90
N VAL A 68 11.80 26.27 4.83
CA VAL A 68 11.24 27.06 5.93
C VAL A 68 10.94 26.20 7.17
N TYR A 69 10.62 24.93 6.99
CA TYR A 69 10.21 24.01 8.07
C TYR A 69 11.29 23.72 9.09
N LYS A 70 12.58 23.73 8.73
CA LYS A 70 13.71 23.53 9.66
C LYS A 70 13.86 24.63 10.72
N GLN A 71 13.05 25.67 10.66
CA GLN A 71 12.97 26.72 11.68
C GLN A 71 11.77 26.59 12.61
N LEU A 72 10.79 25.72 12.26
CA LEU A 72 9.52 25.61 12.99
C LEU A 72 9.66 24.82 14.30
N ASN A 73 9.01 25.32 15.33
CA ASN A 73 8.74 24.60 16.57
C ASN A 73 7.29 24.11 16.56
N VAL A 74 7.09 22.81 16.66
CA VAL A 74 5.78 22.16 16.59
C VAL A 74 5.38 21.63 17.95
N LEU A 75 4.22 22.02 18.43
CA LEU A 75 3.54 21.37 19.55
C LEU A 75 2.66 20.26 18.98
N PHE A 76 3.01 19.01 19.26
CA PHE A 76 2.31 17.83 18.76
C PHE A 76 1.47 17.23 19.87
N ILE A 77 0.15 17.24 19.69
CA ILE A 77 -0.84 16.76 20.67
C ILE A 77 -1.38 15.42 20.20
N THR A 78 -1.22 14.38 21.03
CA THR A 78 -1.60 13.01 20.70
C THR A 78 -2.72 12.51 21.60
N PRO A 79 -3.61 11.60 21.13
CA PRO A 79 -4.65 10.97 21.93
C PRO A 79 -4.10 10.20 23.13
N CYS A 80 -4.92 10.03 24.17
CA CYS A 80 -4.47 9.41 25.42
C CYS A 80 -4.53 7.88 25.43
N ASN A 81 -5.52 7.26 24.78
CA ASN A 81 -5.91 5.89 25.09
C ASN A 81 -6.04 4.92 23.92
N ASP A 82 -5.63 5.28 22.72
CA ASP A 82 -5.84 4.43 21.55
C ASP A 82 -4.55 3.68 21.14
N ARG A 83 -4.57 2.34 21.17
CA ARG A 83 -3.45 1.50 20.77
C ARG A 83 -3.09 1.69 19.28
N ALA A 84 -4.10 1.88 18.43
CA ALA A 84 -3.89 2.11 17.00
C ALA A 84 -3.30 3.50 16.75
N SER A 85 -3.77 4.52 17.47
CA SER A 85 -3.22 5.88 17.40
C SER A 85 -1.81 5.96 17.97
N SER A 86 -1.38 5.03 18.85
CA SER A 86 -0.04 5.07 19.42
C SER A 86 1.04 4.77 18.38
N SER A 87 0.83 3.82 17.47
CA SER A 87 1.79 3.56 16.38
C SER A 87 1.82 4.70 15.37
N ILE A 88 0.67 5.24 14.99
CA ILE A 88 0.55 6.38 14.08
C ILE A 88 1.24 7.62 14.69
N SER A 89 1.00 7.94 15.97
CA SER A 89 1.61 9.09 16.62
C SER A 89 3.13 9.02 16.64
N ILE A 90 3.69 7.84 16.93
CA ILE A 90 5.15 7.62 16.91
C ILE A 90 5.70 7.84 15.49
N LEU A 91 5.06 7.30 14.45
CA LEU A 91 5.52 7.43 13.07
C LEU A 91 5.42 8.86 12.55
N VAL A 92 4.35 9.58 12.92
CA VAL A 92 4.18 11.01 12.61
C VAL A 92 5.25 11.83 13.33
N GLU A 93 5.45 11.61 14.63
CA GLU A 93 6.47 12.30 15.40
C GLU A 93 7.88 12.09 14.80
N GLN A 94 8.24 10.84 14.52
CA GLN A 94 9.53 10.52 13.90
C GLN A 94 9.71 11.23 12.55
N SER A 95 8.68 11.25 11.71
CA SER A 95 8.73 11.92 10.42
C SER A 95 8.90 13.43 10.56
N LEU A 96 8.16 14.06 11.48
CA LEU A 96 8.25 15.50 11.75
C LEU A 96 9.62 15.90 12.32
N ARG A 97 10.27 15.07 13.16
CA ARG A 97 11.63 15.32 13.67
C ARG A 97 12.66 15.49 12.56
N HIS A 98 12.46 14.84 11.42
CA HIS A 98 13.31 15.02 10.24
C HIS A 98 13.03 16.33 9.49
N LEU A 99 11.84 16.93 9.64
CA LEU A 99 11.37 18.06 8.84
C LEU A 99 11.48 19.40 9.60
N VAL A 100 11.26 19.42 10.92
CA VAL A 100 11.18 20.65 11.72
C VAL A 100 12.36 20.83 12.66
N LYS A 101 12.45 21.99 13.31
CA LYS A 101 13.50 22.32 14.28
C LYS A 101 13.33 21.57 15.58
N SER A 102 12.13 21.61 16.15
CA SER A 102 11.81 20.96 17.42
C SER A 102 10.36 20.51 17.47
N ILE A 103 10.12 19.41 18.20
CA ILE A 103 8.79 18.90 18.50
C ILE A 103 8.68 18.78 20.01
N TYR A 104 7.59 19.33 20.52
CA TYR A 104 7.15 19.15 21.90
C TYR A 104 5.91 18.28 21.89
N GLU A 105 6.06 17.03 22.33
CA GLU A 105 4.93 16.11 22.41
C GLU A 105 4.17 16.28 23.74
N MET A 106 2.85 16.31 23.68
CA MET A 106 1.98 16.24 24.84
C MET A 106 0.75 15.37 24.60
N LYS A 107 0.18 14.86 25.66
CA LYS A 107 -1.09 14.12 25.61
C LYS A 107 -2.29 15.07 25.69
N ALA A 108 -3.35 14.74 24.95
CA ALA A 108 -4.55 15.58 24.86
C ALA A 108 -5.18 15.95 26.20
N ILE A 109 -5.01 15.13 27.23
CA ILE A 109 -5.52 15.40 28.60
C ILE A 109 -4.75 16.51 29.35
N GLN A 110 -3.57 16.87 28.89
CA GLN A 110 -2.73 17.89 29.55
C GLN A 110 -3.19 19.29 29.14
N PRO A 111 -3.06 20.32 30.03
CA PRO A 111 -3.38 21.70 29.68
C PRO A 111 -2.38 22.25 28.65
N VAL A 112 -2.90 22.80 27.55
CA VAL A 112 -2.09 23.29 26.41
C VAL A 112 -1.42 24.64 26.70
N GLY A 113 -2.06 25.53 27.48
CA GLY A 113 -1.61 26.90 27.74
C GLY A 113 -0.14 27.02 28.15
N PRO A 114 0.35 26.30 29.16
CA PRO A 114 1.75 26.37 29.61
C PRO A 114 2.76 25.95 28.54
N TYR A 115 2.38 25.08 27.61
CA TYR A 115 3.25 24.66 26.51
C TYR A 115 3.36 25.72 25.42
N LEU A 116 2.24 26.39 25.08
CA LEU A 116 2.23 27.49 24.10
C LEU A 116 3.17 28.64 24.53
N GLU A 117 3.17 28.98 25.81
CA GLU A 117 4.01 30.06 26.35
C GLU A 117 5.50 29.71 26.35
N ARG A 118 5.84 28.46 26.69
CA ARG A 118 7.23 28.02 26.86
C ARG A 118 7.96 27.71 25.56
N SER A 119 7.26 27.17 24.57
CA SER A 119 7.89 26.51 23.42
C SER A 119 8.11 27.42 22.21
N LYS A 120 7.71 28.72 22.25
CA LYS A 120 7.68 29.58 21.05
C LYS A 120 7.10 28.81 19.84
N THR A 121 5.97 28.20 20.04
CA THR A 121 5.31 27.32 19.08
C THR A 121 4.89 28.09 17.83
N ASP A 122 5.24 27.56 16.66
CA ASP A 122 4.82 28.09 15.35
C ASP A 122 3.60 27.34 14.80
N LEU A 123 3.45 26.08 15.19
CA LEU A 123 2.35 25.20 14.77
C LEU A 123 1.93 24.29 15.92
N VAL A 124 0.62 24.25 16.19
CA VAL A 124 -0.01 23.19 16.98
C VAL A 124 -0.59 22.17 16.02
N LEU A 125 -0.11 20.94 16.09
CA LEU A 125 -0.66 19.80 15.34
C LEU A 125 -1.32 18.83 16.30
N VAL A 126 -2.64 18.68 16.18
CA VAL A 126 -3.43 17.72 16.95
C VAL A 126 -3.68 16.50 16.11
N LEU A 127 -3.34 15.33 16.64
CA LEU A 127 -3.75 14.06 16.05
C LEU A 127 -5.12 13.68 16.67
N GLY A 128 -6.16 13.63 15.83
CA GLY A 128 -7.50 13.29 16.29
C GLY A 128 -7.71 11.77 16.33
N GLY A 129 -8.32 11.26 17.41
CA GLY A 129 -8.70 9.86 17.57
C GLY A 129 -10.06 9.52 16.96
N GLU A 130 -10.35 8.21 16.78
CA GLU A 130 -11.65 7.72 16.27
C GLU A 130 -12.80 7.96 17.26
N ASP A 131 -12.52 7.99 18.55
CA ASP A 131 -13.52 8.08 19.61
C ASP A 131 -13.84 9.51 20.05
N GLY A 132 -13.40 10.51 19.28
CA GLY A 132 -13.72 11.92 19.56
C GLY A 132 -13.14 12.40 20.89
N GLU A 133 -11.94 11.93 21.28
CA GLU A 133 -11.24 12.45 22.44
C GLU A 133 -11.10 13.97 22.31
N ILE A 134 -11.88 14.66 23.11
CA ILE A 134 -11.99 16.10 23.12
C ILE A 134 -10.90 16.62 24.05
N LEU A 135 -10.15 17.61 23.57
CA LEU A 135 -9.27 18.39 24.44
C LEU A 135 -10.09 18.97 25.62
N PRO A 136 -9.51 19.08 26.83
CA PRO A 136 -10.17 19.78 27.93
C PRO A 136 -10.60 21.20 27.51
N GLU A 137 -11.70 21.68 28.02
CA GLU A 137 -12.27 23.02 27.66
C GLU A 137 -11.23 24.13 27.84
N GLU A 138 -10.44 24.08 28.93
CA GLU A 138 -9.32 25.00 29.16
C GLU A 138 -8.31 25.00 28.02
N SER A 139 -7.99 23.82 27.48
CA SER A 139 -7.08 23.67 26.34
C SER A 139 -7.70 24.19 25.04
N MET A 140 -8.99 23.94 24.84
CA MET A 140 -9.73 24.47 23.69
C MET A 140 -9.76 26.00 23.70
N GLU A 141 -10.00 26.62 24.86
CA GLU A 141 -10.01 28.08 25.00
C GLU A 141 -8.61 28.67 24.79
N ALA A 142 -7.56 28.05 25.35
CA ALA A 142 -6.20 28.45 25.11
C ALA A 142 -5.82 28.39 23.61
N LEU A 143 -6.30 27.38 22.88
CA LEU A 143 -6.09 27.29 21.43
C LEU A 143 -6.89 28.34 20.66
N ARG A 144 -8.17 28.64 21.04
CA ARG A 144 -9.00 29.66 20.39
C ARG A 144 -8.36 31.03 20.46
N THR A 145 -7.80 31.38 21.61
CA THR A 145 -7.19 32.70 21.86
C THR A 145 -5.78 32.82 21.32
N SER A 146 -5.12 31.72 21.02
CA SER A 146 -3.74 31.69 20.52
C SER A 146 -3.64 32.12 19.05
N PRO A 147 -2.70 33.00 18.67
CA PRO A 147 -2.43 33.37 17.28
C PRO A 147 -1.65 32.30 16.48
N VAL A 148 -1.20 31.23 17.14
CA VAL A 148 -0.43 30.15 16.52
C VAL A 148 -1.27 29.40 15.49
N LYS A 149 -0.68 28.97 14.39
CA LYS A 149 -1.39 28.11 13.42
C LYS A 149 -1.78 26.79 14.06
N LYS A 150 -3.02 26.36 13.82
CA LYS A 150 -3.60 25.15 14.41
C LYS A 150 -4.08 24.20 13.31
N ALA A 151 -3.57 22.98 13.36
CA ALA A 151 -3.93 21.92 12.42
C ALA A 151 -4.43 20.69 13.16
N LEU A 152 -5.48 20.09 12.62
CA LEU A 152 -6.05 18.84 13.10
C LEU A 152 -5.83 17.76 12.01
N TRP A 153 -5.20 16.65 12.37
CA TRP A 153 -5.05 15.51 11.48
C TRP A 153 -5.84 14.33 12.03
N LEU A 154 -6.96 14.06 11.38
CA LEU A 154 -7.94 13.07 11.82
C LEU A 154 -7.53 11.66 11.43
N THR A 155 -7.71 10.72 12.35
CA THR A 155 -7.48 9.28 12.12
C THR A 155 -8.75 8.55 11.68
N ASP A 156 -9.90 9.24 11.64
CA ASP A 156 -11.21 8.66 11.39
C ASP A 156 -11.36 8.05 9.99
N LEU A 157 -11.75 6.80 9.95
CA LEU A 157 -12.15 6.09 8.72
C LEU A 157 -13.69 6.02 8.58
N SER A 158 -14.43 6.27 9.63
CA SER A 158 -15.86 5.97 9.75
C SER A 158 -16.80 7.16 9.58
N GLY A 159 -16.27 8.34 9.22
CA GLY A 159 -17.06 9.56 9.00
C GLY A 159 -16.94 10.59 10.13
N VAL A 160 -17.65 11.71 9.95
CA VAL A 160 -17.53 12.87 10.83
C VAL A 160 -18.19 12.59 12.19
N LYS A 161 -17.40 12.50 13.25
CA LYS A 161 -17.87 12.31 14.63
C LYS A 161 -17.61 13.52 15.54
N HIS A 162 -16.86 14.51 15.05
CA HIS A 162 -16.45 15.65 15.87
C HIS A 162 -17.49 16.77 15.84
N SER A 163 -17.61 17.49 16.95
CA SER A 163 -18.50 18.64 17.05
C SER A 163 -17.98 19.85 16.27
N GLU A 164 -18.89 20.70 15.81
CA GLU A 164 -18.56 21.97 15.16
C GLU A 164 -17.69 22.87 16.06
N SER A 165 -18.00 22.93 17.38
CA SER A 165 -17.24 23.69 18.35
C SER A 165 -15.78 23.26 18.49
N PHE A 166 -15.49 21.97 18.26
CA PHE A 166 -14.13 21.44 18.25
C PHE A 166 -13.42 21.73 16.92
N ILE A 167 -14.07 21.43 15.80
CA ILE A 167 -13.48 21.63 14.46
C ILE A 167 -13.18 23.10 14.19
N SER A 168 -14.02 24.03 14.66
CA SER A 168 -13.86 25.48 14.46
C SER A 168 -12.64 26.10 15.16
N ILE A 169 -11.97 25.37 16.05
CA ILE A 169 -10.71 25.82 16.68
C ILE A 169 -9.56 25.84 15.69
N PHE A 170 -9.59 24.98 14.67
CA PHE A 170 -8.45 24.72 13.77
C PHE A 170 -8.52 25.57 12.52
N ASP A 171 -7.35 26.02 12.05
CA ASP A 171 -7.15 26.72 10.77
C ASP A 171 -7.11 25.73 9.61
N TYR A 172 -6.65 24.49 9.88
CA TYR A 172 -6.48 23.41 8.91
C TYR A 172 -7.01 22.10 9.47
N VAL A 173 -7.75 21.36 8.63
CA VAL A 173 -8.24 20.01 8.94
C VAL A 173 -7.79 19.05 7.85
N PHE A 174 -7.12 17.98 8.25
CA PHE A 174 -6.66 16.91 7.37
C PHE A 174 -7.45 15.64 7.68
N THR A 175 -8.09 15.09 6.66
CA THR A 175 -8.95 13.90 6.76
C THR A 175 -8.39 12.74 5.95
N GLN A 176 -8.82 11.52 6.29
CA GLN A 176 -8.46 10.29 5.58
C GLN A 176 -9.23 10.09 4.28
N LYS A 177 -10.33 10.82 4.07
CA LYS A 177 -11.24 10.64 2.93
C LYS A 177 -11.68 12.00 2.38
N ALA A 178 -11.55 12.16 1.06
CA ALA A 178 -12.05 13.34 0.35
C ALA A 178 -13.56 13.58 0.58
N GLU A 179 -14.34 12.51 0.78
CA GLU A 179 -15.79 12.57 1.01
C GLU A 179 -16.15 13.35 2.28
N ASN A 180 -15.26 13.41 3.26
CA ASN A 180 -15.48 14.12 4.53
C ASN A 180 -15.19 15.63 4.42
N ILE A 181 -14.44 16.08 3.39
CA ILE A 181 -14.05 17.50 3.22
C ILE A 181 -15.26 18.44 3.22
N PRO A 182 -16.36 18.19 2.46
CA PRO A 182 -17.51 19.08 2.45
C PRO A 182 -18.20 19.19 3.81
N SER A 183 -18.15 18.15 4.63
CA SER A 183 -18.76 18.13 5.97
C SER A 183 -17.95 18.98 6.94
N TYR A 184 -16.63 18.82 6.97
CA TYR A 184 -15.75 19.65 7.80
C TYR A 184 -15.74 21.12 7.35
N GLY A 185 -15.76 21.39 6.04
CA GLY A 185 -15.84 22.74 5.50
C GLY A 185 -17.15 23.48 5.81
N ARG A 186 -18.23 22.76 6.14
CA ARG A 186 -19.48 23.36 6.63
C ARG A 186 -19.45 23.66 8.13
N MET A 187 -18.67 22.93 8.89
CA MET A 187 -18.54 23.09 10.35
C MET A 187 -17.62 24.25 10.74
N SER A 188 -16.71 24.65 9.86
CA SER A 188 -15.75 25.71 10.19
C SER A 188 -15.25 26.42 8.93
N SER A 189 -14.60 27.57 9.14
CA SER A 189 -13.84 28.26 8.07
C SER A 189 -12.47 27.60 7.80
N ALA A 190 -12.19 26.46 8.41
CA ALA A 190 -10.91 25.74 8.25
C ALA A 190 -10.68 25.30 6.79
N ARG A 191 -9.43 25.34 6.38
CA ARG A 191 -9.01 24.74 5.10
C ARG A 191 -8.92 23.24 5.27
N CYS A 192 -9.72 22.49 4.52
CA CYS A 192 -9.82 21.03 4.62
C CYS A 192 -9.11 20.35 3.47
N TYR A 193 -8.32 19.34 3.76
CA TYR A 193 -7.55 18.57 2.78
C TYR A 193 -7.62 17.08 3.07
N GLU A 194 -7.54 16.27 2.02
CA GLU A 194 -7.30 14.83 2.15
C GLU A 194 -5.78 14.59 2.25
N VAL A 195 -5.38 14.02 3.38
CA VAL A 195 -4.02 13.53 3.60
C VAL A 195 -4.12 12.20 4.34
N PRO A 196 -4.25 11.08 3.61
CA PRO A 196 -4.40 9.76 4.22
C PRO A 196 -3.11 9.34 4.92
N PHE A 197 -3.24 8.59 6.02
CA PHE A 197 -2.09 7.96 6.65
C PHE A 197 -1.54 6.85 5.76
N PRO A 198 -0.22 6.81 5.60
CA PRO A 198 0.45 5.71 4.92
C PRO A 198 0.28 4.38 5.66
N PRO A 199 0.51 3.25 4.99
CA PRO A 199 0.66 1.97 5.67
C PRO A 199 1.75 2.03 6.75
N ASP A 200 1.50 1.39 7.90
CA ASP A 200 2.52 1.24 8.93
C ASP A 200 3.65 0.33 8.40
N PRO A 201 4.89 0.84 8.23
CA PRO A 201 5.98 0.07 7.65
C PRO A 201 6.48 -1.07 8.56
N ASN A 202 6.08 -1.09 9.83
CA ASN A 202 6.38 -2.18 10.77
C ASN A 202 5.37 -3.33 10.70
N VAL A 203 4.22 -3.09 10.05
CA VAL A 203 3.12 -4.05 9.91
C VAL A 203 3.01 -4.52 8.46
N TYR A 204 2.96 -3.58 7.51
CA TYR A 204 2.73 -3.87 6.10
C TYR A 204 4.06 -3.82 5.32
N TYR A 205 4.65 -4.98 5.13
CA TYR A 205 5.88 -5.20 4.35
C TYR A 205 5.89 -6.65 3.83
N PRO A 206 6.70 -6.99 2.81
CA PRO A 206 6.82 -8.37 2.33
C PRO A 206 7.37 -9.29 3.41
N GLN A 207 6.61 -10.30 3.80
CA GLN A 207 6.96 -11.26 4.84
C GLN A 207 6.46 -12.67 4.51
N SER A 208 7.13 -13.67 5.08
CA SER A 208 6.66 -15.05 5.02
C SER A 208 5.47 -15.25 5.94
N VAL A 209 4.50 -16.03 5.49
CA VAL A 209 3.27 -16.31 6.24
C VAL A 209 3.14 -17.78 6.59
N LEU A 210 2.26 -18.08 7.52
CA LEU A 210 1.88 -19.45 7.83
C LEU A 210 0.99 -20.00 6.71
N LYS A 211 1.06 -21.32 6.49
CA LYS A 211 0.25 -21.99 5.45
C LYS A 211 -1.25 -21.78 5.62
N GLN A 212 -1.72 -21.61 6.84
CA GLN A 212 -3.12 -21.33 7.14
C GLN A 212 -3.58 -19.97 6.61
N ASP A 213 -2.67 -19.00 6.42
CA ASP A 213 -2.95 -17.65 5.93
C ASP A 213 -2.82 -17.58 4.40
N GLU A 214 -2.31 -18.63 3.75
CA GLU A 214 -2.20 -18.68 2.29
C GLU A 214 -3.55 -18.77 1.62
N SER A 215 -3.71 -18.06 0.51
CA SER A 215 -4.83 -18.20 -0.41
C SER A 215 -4.40 -17.87 -1.85
N ASP A 216 -5.19 -18.34 -2.79
CA ASP A 216 -4.99 -17.97 -4.19
C ASP A 216 -5.56 -16.57 -4.46
N VAL A 217 -6.75 -16.31 -3.92
CA VAL A 217 -7.46 -15.05 -4.10
C VAL A 217 -8.04 -14.59 -2.77
N TYR A 218 -7.82 -13.33 -2.44
CA TYR A 218 -8.48 -12.66 -1.32
C TYR A 218 -9.35 -11.52 -1.83
N ILE A 219 -10.65 -11.60 -1.59
CA ILE A 219 -11.65 -10.65 -2.06
C ILE A 219 -12.15 -9.81 -0.91
N ILE A 220 -12.04 -8.49 -1.04
CA ILE A 220 -12.47 -7.49 -0.06
C ILE A 220 -13.58 -6.65 -0.69
N GLY A 221 -14.78 -6.77 -0.14
CA GLY A 221 -15.98 -6.07 -0.61
C GLY A 221 -17.24 -6.83 -0.26
N ASP A 222 -18.40 -6.18 -0.37
CA ASP A 222 -19.69 -6.75 0.00
C ASP A 222 -20.24 -7.69 -1.09
N ALA A 223 -20.68 -8.88 -0.68
CA ALA A 223 -21.32 -9.83 -1.57
C ALA A 223 -22.82 -9.48 -1.74
N GLN A 224 -23.17 -9.11 -2.97
CA GLN A 224 -24.56 -8.98 -3.38
C GLN A 224 -24.88 -10.04 -4.47
N PRO A 225 -26.10 -10.58 -4.54
CA PRO A 225 -26.48 -11.47 -5.62
C PRO A 225 -26.27 -10.81 -6.97
N GLY A 226 -25.53 -11.49 -7.88
CA GLY A 226 -25.19 -10.95 -9.20
C GLY A 226 -24.13 -9.84 -9.19
N SER A 227 -23.38 -9.67 -8.09
CA SER A 227 -22.24 -8.76 -8.07
C SER A 227 -21.02 -9.38 -8.73
N SER A 228 -20.21 -8.54 -9.38
CA SER A 228 -18.96 -8.95 -10.03
C SER A 228 -18.00 -9.72 -9.11
N LEU A 229 -18.01 -9.41 -7.81
CA LEU A 229 -17.18 -10.09 -6.81
C LEU A 229 -17.64 -11.53 -6.58
N VAL A 230 -18.95 -11.77 -6.50
CA VAL A 230 -19.51 -13.14 -6.32
C VAL A 230 -19.23 -13.98 -7.55
N ASP A 231 -19.40 -13.41 -8.74
CA ASP A 231 -19.15 -14.13 -9.99
C ASP A 231 -17.65 -14.43 -10.16
N LEU A 232 -16.77 -13.51 -9.82
CA LEU A 232 -15.33 -13.78 -9.79
C LEU A 232 -14.97 -14.85 -8.77
N ALA A 233 -15.55 -14.81 -7.56
CA ALA A 233 -15.28 -15.80 -6.52
C ALA A 233 -15.67 -17.21 -6.99
N ASN A 234 -16.84 -17.35 -7.63
CA ASN A 234 -17.28 -18.59 -8.22
C ASN A 234 -16.37 -19.05 -9.38
N HIS A 235 -15.98 -18.13 -10.27
CA HIS A 235 -15.05 -18.41 -11.37
C HIS A 235 -13.70 -18.94 -10.85
N ALA A 236 -13.14 -18.32 -9.82
CA ALA A 236 -11.92 -18.76 -9.18
C ALA A 236 -12.07 -20.12 -8.52
N LEU A 237 -13.17 -20.36 -7.77
CA LEU A 237 -13.44 -21.62 -7.10
C LEU A 237 -13.62 -22.78 -8.10
N LEU A 238 -14.37 -22.58 -9.18
CA LEU A 238 -14.54 -23.55 -10.25
C LEU A 238 -13.22 -23.92 -10.94
N SER A 239 -12.25 -23.01 -10.92
CA SER A 239 -10.88 -23.22 -11.38
C SER A 239 -9.99 -23.87 -10.32
N GLY A 240 -10.53 -24.38 -9.22
CA GLY A 240 -9.81 -25.08 -8.15
C GLY A 240 -8.94 -24.18 -7.27
N LYS A 241 -9.25 -22.88 -7.15
CA LYS A 241 -8.48 -21.94 -6.36
C LYS A 241 -9.04 -21.78 -4.94
N VAL A 242 -8.16 -21.50 -3.99
CA VAL A 242 -8.52 -21.18 -2.61
C VAL A 242 -8.93 -19.72 -2.53
N VAL A 243 -10.19 -19.45 -2.19
CA VAL A 243 -10.76 -18.10 -2.16
C VAL A 243 -11.11 -17.71 -0.73
N ARG A 244 -10.52 -16.60 -0.25
CA ARG A 244 -10.89 -15.92 0.99
C ARG A 244 -11.74 -14.70 0.68
N VAL A 245 -12.65 -14.37 1.58
CA VAL A 245 -13.60 -13.27 1.38
C VAL A 245 -13.79 -12.45 2.66
N GLU A 246 -13.83 -11.12 2.51
CA GLU A 246 -14.11 -10.16 3.58
C GLU A 246 -15.20 -9.18 3.12
N GLY A 247 -16.19 -8.92 3.97
CA GLY A 247 -17.29 -8.00 3.73
C GLY A 247 -18.64 -8.59 4.15
N LYS A 248 -19.69 -7.82 3.92
CA LYS A 248 -21.06 -8.27 4.23
C LYS A 248 -21.61 -9.20 3.15
N GLY A 249 -22.52 -10.07 3.53
CA GLY A 249 -23.26 -10.92 2.59
C GLY A 249 -22.58 -12.24 2.23
N TRP A 250 -21.30 -12.45 2.53
CA TRP A 250 -20.58 -13.67 2.21
C TRP A 250 -21.03 -14.90 3.00
N LYS A 251 -21.61 -14.75 4.18
CA LYS A 251 -22.09 -15.85 5.05
C LYS A 251 -23.07 -16.82 4.37
N ARG A 252 -23.70 -16.42 3.27
CA ARG A 252 -24.62 -17.27 2.50
C ARG A 252 -23.92 -18.22 1.53
N PHE A 253 -22.61 -18.10 1.39
CA PHE A 253 -21.78 -18.86 0.46
C PHE A 253 -20.78 -19.71 1.27
N GLU A 254 -21.15 -20.96 1.58
CA GLU A 254 -20.33 -21.85 2.43
C GLU A 254 -19.00 -22.29 1.79
N SER A 255 -18.87 -22.13 0.48
CA SER A 255 -17.70 -22.57 -0.29
C SER A 255 -16.48 -21.66 -0.17
N PHE A 256 -16.64 -20.45 0.37
CA PHE A 256 -15.55 -19.48 0.54
C PHE A 256 -15.07 -19.44 1.99
N ILE A 257 -13.79 -19.09 2.18
CA ILE A 257 -13.20 -18.96 3.50
C ILE A 257 -13.45 -17.52 3.99
N PRO A 258 -14.34 -17.29 4.96
CA PRO A 258 -14.59 -15.96 5.48
C PRO A 258 -13.40 -15.47 6.31
N VAL A 259 -13.05 -14.19 6.17
CA VAL A 259 -12.07 -13.51 7.01
C VAL A 259 -12.80 -12.81 8.15
N HIS A 260 -12.27 -12.94 9.36
CA HIS A 260 -12.81 -12.34 10.57
C HIS A 260 -12.02 -11.10 10.99
N ALA A 261 -12.66 -10.17 11.67
CA ALA A 261 -12.07 -8.88 12.07
C ALA A 261 -10.82 -8.98 12.97
N HIS A 262 -10.61 -10.13 13.63
CA HIS A 262 -9.43 -10.37 14.48
C HIS A 262 -8.24 -10.98 13.74
N GLU A 263 -8.39 -11.36 12.47
CA GLU A 263 -7.32 -11.95 11.68
C GLU A 263 -6.29 -10.88 11.27
N ASP A 264 -5.03 -11.29 11.18
CA ASP A 264 -3.93 -10.41 10.78
C ASP A 264 -4.00 -10.13 9.26
N ARG A 265 -4.47 -8.93 8.92
CA ARG A 265 -4.58 -8.49 7.52
C ARG A 265 -3.25 -8.50 6.78
N ALA A 266 -2.15 -8.15 7.45
CA ALA A 266 -0.84 -8.15 6.81
C ALA A 266 -0.43 -9.58 6.42
N ALA A 267 -0.71 -10.57 7.29
CA ALA A 267 -0.50 -11.98 6.97
C ALA A 267 -1.38 -12.44 5.80
N LEU A 268 -2.66 -12.04 5.77
CA LEU A 268 -3.59 -12.38 4.69
C LEU A 268 -3.18 -11.74 3.36
N TYR A 269 -2.72 -10.47 3.36
CA TYR A 269 -2.21 -9.82 2.16
C TYR A 269 -0.97 -10.53 1.62
N ASN A 270 0.00 -10.80 2.49
CA ASN A 270 1.22 -11.52 2.11
C ASN A 270 0.98 -12.98 1.69
N GLY A 271 -0.04 -13.62 2.26
CA GLY A 271 -0.43 -15.01 1.96
C GLY A 271 -1.22 -15.17 0.67
N SER A 272 -1.70 -14.09 0.08
CA SER A 272 -2.55 -14.13 -1.10
C SER A 272 -1.76 -13.92 -2.38
N LYS A 273 -2.06 -14.70 -3.43
CA LYS A 273 -1.45 -14.47 -4.76
C LYS A 273 -2.03 -13.26 -5.46
N MET A 274 -3.31 -12.97 -5.22
CA MET A 274 -4.02 -11.81 -5.76
C MET A 274 -5.03 -11.30 -4.72
N VAL A 275 -5.12 -9.99 -4.56
CA VAL A 275 -6.16 -9.32 -3.76
C VAL A 275 -7.09 -8.56 -4.70
N ILE A 276 -8.40 -8.73 -4.52
CA ILE A 276 -9.44 -8.04 -5.30
C ILE A 276 -10.19 -7.12 -4.35
N GLN A 277 -10.30 -5.85 -4.69
CA GLN A 277 -10.93 -4.87 -3.82
C GLN A 277 -12.05 -4.11 -4.54
N ASP A 278 -13.20 -4.00 -3.87
CA ASP A 278 -14.31 -3.17 -4.32
C ASP A 278 -14.76 -2.24 -3.21
N ASN A 279 -14.92 -0.94 -3.54
CA ASN A 279 -15.29 0.11 -2.59
C ASN A 279 -14.41 0.18 -1.32
N SER A 280 -13.17 -0.27 -1.43
CA SER A 280 -12.22 -0.26 -0.31
C SER A 280 -11.63 1.14 -0.09
N PRO A 281 -11.25 1.49 1.14
CA PRO A 281 -10.50 2.71 1.41
C PRO A 281 -9.16 2.71 0.70
N VAL A 282 -8.68 3.88 0.24
CA VAL A 282 -7.35 4.05 -0.37
C VAL A 282 -6.25 3.46 0.50
N ARG A 283 -6.36 3.60 1.82
CA ARG A 283 -5.41 3.00 2.77
C ARG A 283 -5.27 1.50 2.58
N SER A 284 -6.37 0.76 2.39
CA SER A 284 -6.32 -0.70 2.15
C SER A 284 -5.55 -1.05 0.88
N VAL A 285 -5.73 -0.25 -0.19
CA VAL A 285 -4.97 -0.43 -1.45
C VAL A 285 -3.47 -0.21 -1.22
N LEU A 286 -3.11 0.81 -0.46
CA LEU A 286 -1.71 1.09 -0.13
C LEU A 286 -1.10 0.01 0.78
N GLU A 287 -1.86 -0.55 1.72
CA GLU A 287 -1.43 -1.62 2.62
C GLU A 287 -1.13 -2.92 1.84
N VAL A 288 -2.01 -3.31 0.91
CA VAL A 288 -1.78 -4.47 0.02
C VAL A 288 -0.53 -4.25 -0.83
N ALA A 289 -0.37 -3.07 -1.40
CA ALA A 289 0.81 -2.73 -2.20
C ALA A 289 2.10 -2.72 -1.38
N ALA A 290 2.05 -2.24 -0.12
CA ALA A 290 3.19 -2.25 0.79
C ALA A 290 3.66 -3.68 1.12
N CYS A 291 2.74 -4.65 1.17
CA CYS A 291 3.04 -6.08 1.29
C CYS A 291 3.65 -6.69 0.02
N GLY A 292 3.68 -5.96 -1.10
CA GLY A 292 4.19 -6.47 -2.37
C GLY A 292 3.23 -7.45 -3.06
N THR A 293 1.97 -7.44 -2.70
CA THR A 293 0.94 -8.32 -3.25
C THR A 293 0.24 -7.64 -4.43
N PHE A 294 -0.01 -8.42 -5.48
CA PHE A 294 -0.76 -7.94 -6.65
C PHE A 294 -2.23 -7.72 -6.30
N GLN A 295 -2.81 -6.64 -6.83
CA GLN A 295 -4.21 -6.32 -6.59
C GLN A 295 -4.93 -5.81 -7.85
N LEU A 296 -6.23 -6.08 -7.90
CA LEU A 296 -7.19 -5.47 -8.83
C LEU A 296 -8.22 -4.68 -8.02
N ASN A 297 -8.40 -3.42 -8.35
CA ASN A 297 -9.26 -2.51 -7.60
C ASN A 297 -10.41 -2.02 -8.48
N SER A 298 -11.62 -1.87 -7.93
CA SER A 298 -12.67 -1.15 -8.67
C SER A 298 -12.24 0.29 -8.94
N ILE A 299 -12.68 0.87 -10.04
CA ILE A 299 -12.32 2.26 -10.40
C ILE A 299 -12.80 3.26 -9.34
N SER A 300 -13.88 2.94 -8.65
CA SER A 300 -14.39 3.74 -7.52
C SER A 300 -13.38 3.82 -6.37
N THR A 301 -12.63 2.75 -6.12
CA THR A 301 -11.55 2.68 -5.14
C THR A 301 -10.33 3.50 -5.56
N ASN A 302 -10.03 3.55 -6.86
CA ASN A 302 -8.81 4.14 -7.40
C ASN A 302 -8.90 5.63 -7.73
N ARG A 303 -9.99 6.34 -7.39
CA ARG A 303 -10.22 7.74 -7.83
C ARG A 303 -9.05 8.70 -7.60
N ASN A 304 -8.27 8.48 -6.55
CA ASN A 304 -7.14 9.35 -6.16
C ASN A 304 -5.78 8.65 -6.26
N LEU A 305 -5.72 7.47 -6.88
CA LEU A 305 -4.48 6.70 -7.07
C LEU A 305 -4.03 6.78 -8.53
N ASP A 306 -2.73 6.60 -8.72
CA ASP A 306 -2.13 6.55 -10.05
C ASP A 306 -2.59 5.29 -10.80
N THR A 307 -3.42 5.46 -11.83
CA THR A 307 -3.99 4.38 -12.62
C THR A 307 -2.97 3.63 -13.47
N ASP A 308 -1.79 4.21 -13.71
CA ASP A 308 -0.70 3.54 -14.41
C ASP A 308 0.03 2.54 -13.50
N VAL A 309 -0.10 2.74 -12.20
CA VAL A 309 0.53 1.91 -11.17
C VAL A 309 -0.43 0.86 -10.63
N PHE A 310 -1.65 1.29 -10.28
CA PHE A 310 -2.65 0.41 -9.67
C PHE A 310 -3.64 -0.11 -10.71
N GLN A 311 -3.69 -1.43 -10.85
CA GLN A 311 -4.60 -2.05 -11.79
C GLN A 311 -6.05 -1.91 -11.34
N SER A 312 -6.91 -1.40 -12.22
CA SER A 312 -8.33 -1.18 -11.94
C SER A 312 -9.24 -1.93 -12.92
N TYR A 313 -10.50 -2.09 -12.55
CA TYR A 313 -11.56 -2.62 -13.40
C TYR A 313 -12.83 -1.79 -13.26
N ASN A 314 -13.63 -1.74 -14.36
CA ASN A 314 -14.88 -0.98 -14.45
C ASN A 314 -16.12 -1.87 -14.56
N SER A 315 -15.95 -3.09 -15.05
CA SER A 315 -17.04 -4.04 -15.29
C SER A 315 -16.67 -5.43 -14.82
N GLN A 316 -17.67 -6.29 -14.75
CA GLN A 316 -17.49 -7.70 -14.40
C GLN A 316 -16.65 -8.44 -15.42
N GLU A 317 -16.90 -8.18 -16.71
CA GLU A 317 -16.18 -8.82 -17.81
C GLU A 317 -14.69 -8.44 -17.75
N GLU A 318 -14.40 -7.15 -17.56
CA GLU A 318 -13.03 -6.64 -17.42
C GLU A 318 -12.33 -7.24 -16.18
N LEU A 319 -13.07 -7.40 -15.07
CA LEU A 319 -12.52 -8.01 -13.86
C LEU A 319 -12.09 -9.46 -14.11
N ILE A 320 -12.94 -10.27 -14.74
CA ILE A 320 -12.64 -11.67 -15.04
C ILE A 320 -11.49 -11.77 -16.05
N GLU A 321 -11.53 -10.96 -17.11
CA GLU A 321 -10.47 -10.92 -18.12
C GLU A 321 -9.10 -10.57 -17.51
N LYS A 322 -9.03 -9.50 -16.69
CA LYS A 322 -7.82 -9.10 -15.99
C LYS A 322 -7.37 -10.14 -14.96
N PHE A 323 -8.32 -10.75 -14.26
CA PHE A 323 -8.00 -11.83 -13.33
C PHE A 323 -7.31 -12.99 -14.05
N ASP A 324 -7.89 -13.51 -15.13
CA ASP A 324 -7.32 -14.61 -15.91
C ASP A 324 -5.99 -14.23 -16.57
N PHE A 325 -5.87 -12.99 -17.07
CA PHE A 325 -4.63 -12.48 -17.63
C PHE A 325 -3.49 -12.54 -16.61
N TYR A 326 -3.67 -11.93 -15.44
CA TYR A 326 -2.64 -11.86 -14.39
C TYR A 326 -2.45 -13.19 -13.66
N TRP A 327 -3.50 -14.02 -13.61
CA TRP A 327 -3.36 -15.36 -13.06
C TRP A 327 -2.39 -16.22 -13.90
N ASN A 328 -2.54 -16.19 -15.20
CA ASN A 328 -1.74 -17.00 -16.12
C ASN A 328 -0.36 -16.39 -16.43
N ARG A 329 -0.16 -15.10 -16.14
CA ARG A 329 1.09 -14.38 -16.42
C ARG A 329 1.76 -13.92 -15.14
N VAL A 330 2.41 -14.87 -14.47
CA VAL A 330 3.04 -14.65 -13.15
C VAL A 330 4.05 -13.49 -13.17
N ASP A 331 4.84 -13.37 -14.26
CA ASP A 331 5.85 -12.31 -14.37
C ASP A 331 5.21 -10.92 -14.46
N GLN A 332 4.13 -10.77 -15.25
CA GLN A 332 3.40 -9.51 -15.35
C GLN A 332 2.73 -9.16 -14.01
N ARG A 333 2.17 -10.14 -13.34
CA ARG A 333 1.59 -9.96 -11.99
C ARG A 333 2.63 -9.48 -10.99
N ARG A 334 3.81 -10.12 -10.95
CA ARG A 334 4.91 -9.74 -10.05
C ARG A 334 5.46 -8.35 -10.38
N LEU A 335 5.58 -8.02 -11.66
CA LEU A 335 6.03 -6.71 -12.10
C LEU A 335 5.05 -5.60 -11.66
N ALA A 336 3.75 -5.81 -11.85
CA ALA A 336 2.72 -4.86 -11.40
C ALA A 336 2.74 -4.68 -9.88
N ALA A 337 2.84 -5.77 -9.12
CA ALA A 337 2.96 -5.73 -7.65
C ALA A 337 4.21 -4.96 -7.19
N SER A 338 5.36 -5.20 -7.82
CA SER A 338 6.61 -4.52 -7.48
C SER A 338 6.55 -3.02 -7.78
N ARG A 339 5.89 -2.61 -8.88
CA ARG A 339 5.67 -1.20 -9.21
C ARG A 339 4.81 -0.51 -8.16
N ALA A 340 3.69 -1.15 -7.78
CA ALA A 340 2.80 -0.62 -6.75
C ALA A 340 3.52 -0.50 -5.39
N MET A 341 4.30 -1.50 -4.99
CA MET A 341 5.10 -1.46 -3.76
C MET A 341 6.12 -0.32 -3.78
N ALA A 342 6.85 -0.15 -4.87
CA ALA A 342 7.82 0.94 -5.02
C ALA A 342 7.12 2.31 -4.97
N TYR A 343 5.98 2.46 -5.64
CA TYR A 343 5.18 3.68 -5.60
C TYR A 343 4.78 4.05 -4.17
N VAL A 344 4.24 3.10 -3.39
CA VAL A 344 3.87 3.34 -2.00
C VAL A 344 5.08 3.75 -1.17
N LYS A 345 6.18 3.04 -1.28
CA LYS A 345 7.42 3.34 -0.54
C LYS A 345 7.91 4.78 -0.76
N TYR A 346 7.83 5.28 -2.00
CA TYR A 346 8.40 6.59 -2.34
C TYR A 346 7.39 7.74 -2.24
N ASN A 347 6.08 7.48 -2.44
CA ASN A 347 5.07 8.53 -2.51
C ASN A 347 4.11 8.56 -1.31
N HIS A 348 4.01 7.45 -0.56
CA HIS A 348 3.10 7.30 0.57
C HIS A 348 3.84 6.86 1.83
N SER A 349 4.86 7.61 2.24
CA SER A 349 5.52 7.46 3.53
C SER A 349 5.03 8.51 4.53
N TYR A 350 5.19 8.26 5.83
CA TYR A 350 4.88 9.25 6.87
C TYR A 350 5.66 10.55 6.69
N LEU A 351 6.89 10.47 6.15
CA LEU A 351 7.69 11.64 5.82
C LEU A 351 7.01 12.48 4.71
N GLN A 352 6.53 11.84 3.64
CA GLN A 352 5.85 12.53 2.54
C GLN A 352 4.51 13.12 2.97
N SER A 353 3.72 12.39 3.76
CA SER A 353 2.45 12.90 4.28
C SER A 353 2.65 14.07 5.23
N SER A 354 3.66 14.01 6.11
CA SER A 354 4.01 15.14 6.99
C SER A 354 4.52 16.34 6.21
N LEU A 355 5.31 16.12 5.15
CA LEU A 355 5.77 17.20 4.26
C LEU A 355 4.59 17.84 3.52
N GLN A 356 3.68 17.03 2.98
CA GLN A 356 2.47 17.51 2.32
C GLN A 356 1.59 18.34 3.27
N LEU A 357 1.46 17.91 4.52
CA LEU A 357 0.74 18.65 5.56
C LEU A 357 1.39 20.02 5.81
N LEU A 358 2.70 20.06 6.03
CA LEU A 358 3.42 21.30 6.24
C LEU A 358 3.34 22.24 5.03
N ASP A 359 3.42 21.71 3.81
CA ASP A 359 3.26 22.48 2.57
C ASP A 359 1.88 23.15 2.50
N ARG A 360 0.81 22.44 2.88
CA ARG A 360 -0.55 23.01 2.91
C ARG A 360 -0.74 24.10 3.96
N ILE A 361 0.00 24.04 5.06
CA ILE A 361 -0.09 25.01 6.16
C ILE A 361 0.74 26.28 5.88
N PHE A 362 1.91 26.13 5.25
CA PHE A 362 2.89 27.21 5.16
C PHE A 362 3.13 27.76 3.75
N ARG A 363 2.59 27.13 2.72
CA ARG A 363 2.55 27.61 1.34
C ARG A 363 1.13 27.95 0.91
#